data_fa058947958c74b71fe6dee7153b790e
#
_entry.id   fa058947958c74b71fe6dee7153b790e
#
_cell.length_a   1.000
_cell.length_b   1.000
_cell.length_c   1.000
_cell.angle_alpha   90.00
_cell.angle_beta   90.00
_cell.angle_gamma   90.00
#
_symmetry.space_group_name_H-M   'P 1'
#
loop_
_entity.id
_entity.type
_entity.pdbx_description
1 polymer ?
#
loop_
_entity_poly.entity_id
_entity_poly.type
_entity_poly.pdbx_seq_one_letter_code
_entity_poly.pdbx_strand_id
1 'polypeptide(L)'
;MRAEPFSLGGMPALRWGRPSRQGILYLHGQGGSKAEAAFFAAAAADAGWQTVSVDLPGHGDRESEAAALVPWQVVPELRCALAELRGRWDRVGLFGSSLGAWFGLLAYPDAPLAGALFLSPVVDMEALIRKMMGWAGVSEERLAREGRIPTTFGQTLSWEYLRYVRPRPARRWRTPTAILYGARDHLTDRETVEAFAARNGCRLTVEEAGEHWFHTPEQVDVMGQWEARCLP
;
A
#
# COMPACT_ATOMS: atom_id res chain seq x y z
N MET A 1 -8.33 2.46 -21.13
CA MET A 1 -6.89 2.53 -21.54
C MET A 1 -6.32 1.12 -21.51
N ARG A 2 -5.46 0.73 -22.48
CA ARG A 2 -4.87 -0.62 -22.52
C ARG A 2 -3.64 -0.70 -21.61
N ALA A 3 -3.57 -1.76 -20.81
CA ALA A 3 -2.38 -2.10 -20.03
C ALA A 3 -1.33 -2.78 -20.93
N GLU A 4 -0.07 -2.49 -20.69
CA GLU A 4 1.07 -3.17 -21.33
C GLU A 4 1.77 -4.03 -20.27
N PRO A 5 1.98 -5.34 -20.53
CA PRO A 5 2.83 -6.17 -19.68
C PRO A 5 4.24 -5.57 -19.56
N PHE A 6 4.78 -5.60 -18.35
CA PHE A 6 6.05 -5.00 -18.01
C PHE A 6 6.75 -5.82 -16.92
N SER A 7 8.04 -5.68 -16.76
CA SER A 7 8.78 -6.20 -15.61
C SER A 7 9.48 -5.05 -14.92
N LEU A 8 9.36 -4.96 -13.62
CA LEU A 8 9.97 -3.91 -12.80
C LEU A 8 10.76 -4.53 -11.65
N GLY A 9 12.07 -4.39 -11.67
CA GLY A 9 12.93 -5.01 -10.65
C GLY A 9 12.77 -6.54 -10.59
N GLY A 10 12.44 -7.18 -11.71
CA GLY A 10 12.14 -8.61 -11.78
C GLY A 10 10.70 -9.00 -11.41
N MET A 11 9.89 -8.08 -10.88
CA MET A 11 8.49 -8.33 -10.53
C MET A 11 7.58 -8.25 -11.76
N PRO A 12 6.55 -9.12 -11.88
CA PRO A 12 5.50 -8.96 -12.86
C PRO A 12 4.78 -7.62 -12.66
N ALA A 13 4.65 -6.84 -13.73
CA ALA A 13 4.09 -5.51 -13.70
C ALA A 13 3.15 -5.24 -14.87
N LEU A 14 2.30 -4.24 -14.72
CA LEU A 14 1.54 -3.63 -15.79
C LEU A 14 1.86 -2.13 -15.85
N ARG A 15 1.86 -1.60 -17.06
CA ARG A 15 2.09 -0.18 -17.32
C ARG A 15 0.91 0.40 -18.09
N TRP A 16 0.51 1.62 -17.72
CA TRP A 16 -0.54 2.39 -18.40
C TRP A 16 -0.06 3.80 -18.71
N GLY A 17 -0.71 4.41 -19.68
CA GLY A 17 -0.46 5.78 -20.06
C GLY A 17 0.55 5.92 -21.20
N ARG A 18 0.56 7.08 -21.85
CA ARG A 18 1.53 7.43 -22.87
C ARG A 18 2.91 7.61 -22.23
N PRO A 19 4.00 7.43 -22.98
CA PRO A 19 5.33 7.74 -22.49
C PRO A 19 5.37 9.13 -21.86
N SER A 20 5.90 9.22 -20.64
CA SER A 20 5.97 10.45 -19.85
C SER A 20 7.30 10.47 -19.08
N ARG A 21 7.74 11.65 -18.65
CA ARG A 21 8.87 11.82 -17.74
C ARG A 21 8.45 11.85 -16.27
N GLN A 22 7.18 11.62 -16.01
CA GLN A 22 6.63 11.47 -14.67
C GLN A 22 5.75 10.25 -14.58
N GLY A 23 5.84 9.52 -13.45
CA GLY A 23 5.07 8.32 -13.27
C GLY A 23 4.79 7.99 -11.82
N ILE A 24 3.80 7.13 -11.62
CA ILE A 24 3.35 6.69 -10.31
C ILE A 24 3.55 5.18 -10.21
N LEU A 25 4.25 4.76 -9.14
CA LEU A 25 4.29 3.37 -8.72
C LEU A 25 3.03 3.09 -7.89
N TYR A 26 2.21 2.16 -8.34
CA TYR A 26 1.00 1.73 -7.65
C TYR A 26 1.26 0.41 -6.91
N LEU A 27 0.99 0.41 -5.60
CA LEU A 27 1.09 -0.76 -4.73
C LEU A 27 -0.30 -1.13 -4.22
N HIS A 28 -0.81 -2.29 -4.65
CA HIS A 28 -2.13 -2.79 -4.25
C HIS A 28 -2.17 -3.27 -2.78
N GLY A 29 -3.38 -3.46 -2.25
CA GLY A 29 -3.62 -4.02 -0.92
C GLY A 29 -3.63 -5.55 -0.87
N GLN A 30 -3.93 -6.10 0.32
CA GLN A 30 -4.13 -7.54 0.50
C GLN A 30 -5.30 -8.03 -0.35
N GLY A 31 -5.12 -9.15 -1.05
CA GLY A 31 -6.11 -9.74 -1.94
C GLY A 31 -6.22 -9.07 -3.31
N GLY A 32 -5.46 -7.99 -3.54
CA GLY A 32 -5.41 -7.27 -4.80
C GLY A 32 -4.43 -7.84 -5.83
N SER A 33 -4.20 -7.08 -6.88
CA SER A 33 -3.20 -7.37 -7.90
C SER A 33 -2.77 -6.12 -8.64
N LYS A 34 -1.71 -6.22 -9.46
CA LYS A 34 -1.28 -5.12 -10.35
C LYS A 34 -2.40 -4.58 -11.26
N ALA A 35 -3.44 -5.39 -11.57
CA ALA A 35 -4.53 -4.98 -12.43
C ALA A 35 -5.45 -3.92 -11.80
N GLU A 36 -5.50 -3.82 -10.48
CA GLU A 36 -6.33 -2.83 -9.78
C GLU A 36 -5.97 -1.39 -10.13
N ALA A 37 -4.71 -1.14 -10.51
CA ALA A 37 -4.28 0.18 -10.92
C ALA A 37 -4.99 0.75 -12.15
N ALA A 38 -5.75 -0.06 -12.90
CA ALA A 38 -6.39 0.36 -14.14
C ALA A 38 -7.35 1.55 -13.96
N PHE A 39 -8.09 1.59 -12.85
CA PHE A 39 -9.02 2.69 -12.55
C PHE A 39 -8.24 3.98 -12.26
N PHE A 40 -7.32 3.94 -11.32
CA PHE A 40 -6.42 5.05 -10.99
C PHE A 40 -5.62 5.55 -12.20
N ALA A 41 -5.11 4.61 -13.01
CA ALA A 41 -4.27 4.93 -14.16
C ALA A 41 -4.98 5.78 -15.22
N ALA A 42 -6.32 5.70 -15.31
CA ALA A 42 -7.08 6.56 -16.22
C ALA A 42 -6.98 8.04 -15.80
N ALA A 43 -7.27 8.33 -14.53
CA ALA A 43 -7.15 9.69 -13.99
C ALA A 43 -5.69 10.20 -14.03
N ALA A 44 -4.72 9.34 -13.72
CA ALA A 44 -3.31 9.68 -13.77
C ALA A 44 -2.86 10.05 -15.20
N ALA A 45 -3.32 9.30 -16.21
CA ALA A 45 -2.98 9.56 -17.62
C ALA A 45 -3.54 10.89 -18.12
N ASP A 46 -4.75 11.27 -17.71
CA ASP A 46 -5.37 12.56 -18.06
C ASP A 46 -4.55 13.73 -17.49
N ALA A 47 -3.87 13.54 -16.37
CA ALA A 47 -2.94 14.48 -15.78
C ALA A 47 -1.48 14.35 -16.28
N GLY A 48 -1.25 13.51 -17.31
CA GLY A 48 0.06 13.33 -17.94
C GLY A 48 1.03 12.42 -17.18
N TRP A 49 0.54 11.64 -16.21
CA TRP A 49 1.32 10.63 -15.48
C TRP A 49 1.23 9.26 -16.14
N GLN A 50 2.34 8.56 -16.20
CA GLN A 50 2.37 7.14 -16.49
C GLN A 50 2.18 6.36 -15.18
N THR A 51 1.48 5.23 -15.20
CA THR A 51 1.31 4.38 -14.03
C THR A 51 1.98 3.04 -14.26
N VAL A 52 2.73 2.55 -13.26
CA VAL A 52 3.23 1.18 -13.20
C VAL A 52 2.75 0.54 -11.90
N SER A 53 2.17 -0.64 -11.99
CA SER A 53 1.77 -1.45 -10.84
C SER A 53 2.45 -2.81 -10.90
N VAL A 54 2.81 -3.34 -9.72
CA VAL A 54 3.46 -4.65 -9.54
C VAL A 54 2.56 -5.59 -8.75
N ASP A 55 2.74 -6.90 -8.93
CA ASP A 55 2.19 -7.89 -8.00
C ASP A 55 3.12 -8.04 -6.79
N LEU A 56 2.58 -7.86 -5.60
CA LEU A 56 3.25 -8.23 -4.36
C LEU A 56 3.27 -9.75 -4.22
N PRO A 57 4.22 -10.35 -3.47
CA PRO A 57 4.24 -11.79 -3.23
C PRO A 57 2.90 -12.32 -2.72
N GLY A 58 2.48 -13.49 -3.19
CA GLY A 58 1.20 -14.10 -2.83
C GLY A 58 -0.01 -13.53 -3.60
N HIS A 59 0.21 -12.67 -4.61
CA HIS A 59 -0.85 -12.02 -5.37
C HIS A 59 -0.58 -12.07 -6.88
N GLY A 60 -1.66 -12.07 -7.67
CA GLY A 60 -1.58 -12.05 -9.12
C GLY A 60 -0.66 -13.14 -9.68
N ASP A 61 0.30 -12.78 -10.54
CA ASP A 61 1.25 -13.73 -11.13
C ASP A 61 2.27 -14.28 -10.12
N ARG A 62 2.25 -13.80 -8.85
CA ARG A 62 3.11 -14.24 -7.74
C ARG A 62 2.33 -15.00 -6.66
N GLU A 63 1.18 -15.57 -6.97
CA GLU A 63 0.30 -16.26 -6.01
C GLU A 63 1.04 -17.36 -5.22
N SER A 64 1.94 -18.10 -5.87
CA SER A 64 2.75 -19.16 -5.22
C SER A 64 3.78 -18.65 -4.21
N GLU A 65 4.06 -17.35 -4.19
CA GLU A 65 5.09 -16.73 -3.36
C GLU A 65 4.54 -16.15 -2.04
N ALA A 66 3.38 -16.59 -1.55
CA ALA A 66 2.72 -16.00 -0.37
C ALA A 66 3.63 -15.96 0.89
N ALA A 67 4.56 -16.90 1.03
CA ALA A 67 5.52 -16.90 2.12
C ALA A 67 6.53 -15.74 2.08
N ALA A 68 6.72 -15.14 0.90
CA ALA A 68 7.62 -13.99 0.68
C ALA A 68 6.94 -12.63 0.94
N LEU A 69 5.64 -12.60 1.30
CA LEU A 69 4.92 -11.37 1.66
C LEU A 69 5.33 -10.87 3.05
N VAL A 70 6.59 -10.59 3.21
CA VAL A 70 7.21 -10.15 4.46
C VAL A 70 8.15 -8.97 4.20
N PRO A 71 8.30 -8.04 5.16
CA PRO A 71 9.05 -6.80 4.92
C PRO A 71 10.50 -7.01 4.47
N TRP A 72 11.18 -8.02 4.98
CA TRP A 72 12.58 -8.30 4.63
C TRP A 72 12.78 -8.88 3.23
N GLN A 73 11.69 -9.28 2.55
CA GLN A 73 11.68 -9.65 1.13
C GLN A 73 11.15 -8.51 0.27
N VAL A 74 9.97 -7.97 0.60
CA VAL A 74 9.29 -6.96 -0.22
C VAL A 74 10.03 -5.63 -0.26
N VAL A 75 10.62 -5.18 0.86
CA VAL A 75 11.30 -3.86 0.90
C VAL A 75 12.51 -3.78 -0.03
N PRO A 76 13.42 -4.78 -0.09
CA PRO A 76 14.49 -4.79 -1.09
C PRO A 76 13.98 -4.76 -2.53
N GLU A 77 12.95 -5.56 -2.87
CA GLU A 77 12.36 -5.58 -4.21
C GLU A 77 11.82 -4.21 -4.61
N LEU A 78 11.06 -3.56 -3.72
CA LEU A 78 10.52 -2.22 -3.96
C LEU A 78 11.62 -1.16 -4.12
N ARG A 79 12.70 -1.27 -3.37
CA ARG A 79 13.86 -0.36 -3.54
C ARG A 79 14.52 -0.52 -4.90
N CYS A 80 14.69 -1.75 -5.38
CA CYS A 80 15.17 -2.01 -6.74
C CYS A 80 14.20 -1.44 -7.79
N ALA A 81 12.89 -1.63 -7.59
CA ALA A 81 11.86 -1.07 -8.46
C ALA A 81 11.96 0.46 -8.57
N LEU A 82 12.08 1.17 -7.44
CA LEU A 82 12.21 2.62 -7.45
C LEU A 82 13.50 3.08 -8.15
N ALA A 83 14.61 2.38 -7.94
CA ALA A 83 15.87 2.69 -8.61
C ALA A 83 15.74 2.59 -10.15
N GLU A 84 15.06 1.54 -10.64
CA GLU A 84 14.78 1.38 -12.07
C GLU A 84 13.85 2.48 -12.61
N LEU A 85 12.77 2.81 -11.88
CA LEU A 85 11.83 3.86 -12.27
C LEU A 85 12.49 5.24 -12.36
N ARG A 86 13.43 5.54 -11.49
CA ARG A 86 14.22 6.78 -11.55
C ARG A 86 15.15 6.89 -12.75
N GLY A 87 15.52 5.78 -13.34
CA GLY A 87 16.23 5.77 -14.63
C GLY A 87 15.32 6.12 -15.81
N ARG A 88 13.99 6.05 -15.63
CA ARG A 88 12.97 6.28 -16.66
C ARG A 88 12.22 7.60 -16.48
N TRP A 89 11.98 8.01 -15.24
CA TRP A 89 11.16 9.17 -14.87
C TRP A 89 11.93 10.18 -14.03
N ASP A 90 11.77 11.45 -14.35
CA ASP A 90 12.32 12.55 -13.56
C ASP A 90 11.55 12.76 -12.26
N ARG A 91 10.24 12.47 -12.29
CA ARG A 91 9.34 12.58 -11.15
C ARG A 91 8.66 11.24 -10.91
N VAL A 92 8.83 10.70 -9.71
CA VAL A 92 8.19 9.45 -9.28
C VAL A 92 7.23 9.76 -8.14
N GLY A 93 5.94 9.44 -8.33
CA GLY A 93 4.94 9.42 -7.28
C GLY A 93 4.71 7.99 -6.77
N LEU A 94 3.99 7.89 -5.66
CA LEU A 94 3.59 6.62 -5.06
C LEU A 94 2.09 6.60 -4.83
N PHE A 95 1.43 5.51 -5.22
CA PHE A 95 0.12 5.15 -4.70
C PHE A 95 0.24 3.89 -3.87
N GLY A 96 -0.39 3.87 -2.69
CA GLY A 96 -0.41 2.69 -1.83
C GLY A 96 -1.80 2.47 -1.24
N SER A 97 -2.38 1.28 -1.49
CA SER A 97 -3.61 0.85 -0.83
C SER A 97 -3.28 -0.07 0.34
N SER A 98 -3.84 0.22 1.52
CA SER A 98 -3.76 -0.66 2.69
C SER A 98 -2.33 -1.18 2.97
N LEU A 99 -2.10 -2.47 2.75
CA LEU A 99 -0.78 -3.13 2.88
C LEU A 99 0.27 -2.54 1.92
N GLY A 100 -0.14 -2.11 0.71
CA GLY A 100 0.76 -1.43 -0.23
C GLY A 100 1.30 -0.11 0.32
N ALA A 101 0.48 0.65 1.05
CA ALA A 101 0.94 1.84 1.75
C ALA A 101 1.98 1.51 2.83
N TRP A 102 1.74 0.45 3.62
CA TRP A 102 2.69 -0.03 4.62
C TRP A 102 4.05 -0.36 4.03
N PHE A 103 4.09 -1.14 2.94
CA PHE A 103 5.35 -1.46 2.27
C PHE A 103 6.02 -0.22 1.66
N GLY A 104 5.24 0.70 1.11
CA GLY A 104 5.76 1.98 0.63
C GLY A 104 6.42 2.80 1.73
N LEU A 105 5.79 2.90 2.90
CA LEU A 105 6.34 3.57 4.09
C LEU A 105 7.66 2.95 4.56
N LEU A 106 7.79 1.62 4.49
CA LEU A 106 9.02 0.93 4.86
C LEU A 106 10.13 1.04 3.81
N ALA A 107 9.76 0.98 2.53
CA ALA A 107 10.73 0.98 1.45
C ALA A 107 11.31 2.38 1.18
N TYR A 108 10.50 3.43 1.34
CA TYR A 108 10.76 4.77 0.81
C TYR A 108 10.73 5.91 1.84
N PRO A 109 11.10 5.72 3.12
CA PRO A 109 10.93 6.75 4.15
C PRO A 109 11.65 8.06 3.83
N ASP A 110 12.79 7.98 3.15
CA ASP A 110 13.64 9.12 2.79
C ASP A 110 13.81 9.27 1.27
N ALA A 111 13.00 8.55 0.47
CA ALA A 111 13.09 8.65 -0.98
C ALA A 111 12.51 9.99 -1.47
N PRO A 112 13.17 10.68 -2.41
CA PRO A 112 12.63 11.91 -3.00
C PRO A 112 11.51 11.58 -3.99
N LEU A 113 10.32 11.31 -3.46
CA LEU A 113 9.09 11.14 -4.23
C LEU A 113 8.44 12.50 -4.49
N ALA A 114 7.79 12.64 -5.64
CA ALA A 114 7.04 13.85 -6.00
C ALA A 114 5.82 14.06 -5.10
N GLY A 115 5.23 12.95 -4.62
CA GLY A 115 4.12 12.91 -3.69
C GLY A 115 3.64 11.47 -3.51
N ALA A 116 2.73 11.26 -2.56
CA ALA A 116 2.10 9.98 -2.34
C ALA A 116 0.59 10.11 -2.13
N LEU A 117 -0.15 9.10 -2.58
CA LEU A 117 -1.56 8.91 -2.30
C LEU A 117 -1.72 7.60 -1.54
N PHE A 118 -2.37 7.65 -0.39
CA PHE A 118 -2.65 6.46 0.40
C PHE A 118 -4.15 6.25 0.59
N LEU A 119 -4.64 5.09 0.19
CA LEU A 119 -6.02 4.66 0.37
C LEU A 119 -6.09 3.69 1.54
N SER A 120 -6.88 4.03 2.57
CA SER A 120 -7.07 3.21 3.79
C SER A 120 -5.75 2.61 4.32
N PRO A 121 -4.69 3.42 4.54
CA PRO A 121 -3.35 2.89 4.74
C PRO A 121 -3.19 2.13 6.06
N VAL A 122 -2.47 1.03 6.03
CA VAL A 122 -1.88 0.46 7.26
C VAL A 122 -0.67 1.29 7.64
N VAL A 123 -0.78 2.10 8.68
CA VAL A 123 0.30 2.96 9.19
C VAL A 123 0.92 2.46 10.49
N ASP A 124 0.26 1.49 11.14
CA ASP A 124 0.72 0.76 12.33
C ASP A 124 0.43 -0.74 12.18
N MET A 125 1.42 -1.48 11.72
CA MET A 125 1.28 -2.92 11.50
C MET A 125 1.29 -3.70 12.82
N GLU A 126 1.94 -3.20 13.87
CA GLU A 126 1.86 -3.87 15.18
C GLU A 126 0.43 -3.84 15.71
N ALA A 127 -0.23 -2.68 15.65
CA ALA A 127 -1.62 -2.54 16.04
C ALA A 127 -2.54 -3.48 15.24
N LEU A 128 -2.36 -3.57 13.92
CA LEU A 128 -3.13 -4.48 13.07
C LEU A 128 -2.89 -5.95 13.43
N ILE A 129 -1.65 -6.37 13.63
CA ILE A 129 -1.33 -7.76 14.03
C ILE A 129 -1.97 -8.07 15.38
N ARG A 130 -1.92 -7.17 16.36
CA ARG A 130 -2.55 -7.35 17.67
C ARG A 130 -4.07 -7.45 17.58
N LYS A 131 -4.69 -6.65 16.72
CA LYS A 131 -6.12 -6.73 16.42
C LYS A 131 -6.48 -8.10 15.83
N MET A 132 -5.72 -8.57 14.85
CA MET A 132 -5.89 -9.92 14.26
C MET A 132 -5.67 -11.04 15.29
N MET A 133 -4.71 -10.91 16.20
CA MET A 133 -4.52 -11.84 17.30
C MET A 133 -5.77 -11.89 18.21
N GLY A 134 -6.35 -10.74 18.51
CA GLY A 134 -7.61 -10.66 19.27
C GLY A 134 -8.77 -11.39 18.57
N TRP A 135 -8.94 -11.18 17.27
CA TRP A 135 -9.97 -11.89 16.49
C TRP A 135 -9.77 -13.42 16.44
N ALA A 136 -8.52 -13.86 16.42
CA ALA A 136 -8.17 -15.28 16.39
C ALA A 136 -8.12 -15.93 17.80
N GLY A 137 -8.29 -15.17 18.87
CA GLY A 137 -8.10 -15.68 20.23
C GLY A 137 -6.68 -16.18 20.50
N VAL A 138 -5.67 -15.53 19.92
CA VAL A 138 -4.26 -15.92 20.01
C VAL A 138 -3.53 -14.97 20.95
N SER A 139 -2.97 -15.52 22.08
CA SER A 139 -2.10 -14.76 22.95
C SER A 139 -0.68 -14.63 22.35
N GLU A 140 0.07 -13.65 22.85
CA GLU A 140 1.43 -13.42 22.43
C GLU A 140 2.35 -14.57 22.79
N GLU A 141 2.19 -15.16 23.98
CA GLU A 141 2.95 -16.33 24.44
C GLU A 141 2.69 -17.55 23.54
N ARG A 142 1.42 -17.72 23.10
CA ARG A 142 1.07 -18.76 22.15
C ARG A 142 1.73 -18.52 20.80
N LEU A 143 1.65 -17.31 20.26
CA LEU A 143 2.28 -16.95 18.99
C LEU A 143 3.81 -17.09 19.05
N ALA A 144 4.43 -16.69 20.17
CA ALA A 144 5.88 -16.85 20.38
C ALA A 144 6.33 -18.33 20.41
N ARG A 145 5.51 -19.19 21.01
CA ARG A 145 5.79 -20.64 21.10
C ARG A 145 5.61 -21.36 19.77
N GLU A 146 4.51 -21.03 19.04
CA GLU A 146 4.15 -21.71 17.79
C GLU A 146 4.82 -21.10 16.56
N GLY A 147 5.26 -19.85 16.66
CA GLY A 147 5.96 -19.11 15.60
C GLY A 147 5.03 -18.62 14.48
N ARG A 148 4.14 -19.46 13.97
CA ARG A 148 3.16 -19.15 12.91
C ARG A 148 1.83 -19.84 13.21
N ILE A 149 0.73 -19.08 13.12
CA ILE A 149 -0.62 -19.58 13.39
C ILE A 149 -1.53 -19.15 12.24
N PRO A 150 -2.03 -20.10 11.41
CA PRO A 150 -3.07 -19.81 10.42
C PRO A 150 -4.36 -19.38 11.12
N THR A 151 -5.06 -18.41 10.51
CA THR A 151 -6.35 -17.94 11.04
C THR A 151 -7.50 -18.34 10.13
N THR A 152 -8.72 -18.30 10.66
CA THR A 152 -9.96 -18.62 9.91
C THR A 152 -10.32 -17.55 8.88
N PHE A 153 -9.72 -16.35 8.97
CA PHE A 153 -9.93 -15.24 8.04
C PHE A 153 -8.82 -15.11 6.97
N GLY A 154 -8.05 -16.18 6.77
CA GLY A 154 -7.12 -16.32 5.62
C GLY A 154 -5.72 -15.79 5.82
N GLN A 155 -5.42 -15.00 6.87
CA GLN A 155 -4.07 -14.56 7.18
C GLN A 155 -3.37 -15.56 8.13
N THR A 156 -2.04 -15.55 8.09
CA THR A 156 -1.22 -16.29 9.04
C THR A 156 -0.53 -15.31 9.98
N LEU A 157 -0.83 -15.40 11.28
CA LEU A 157 -0.09 -14.66 12.29
C LEU A 157 1.35 -15.17 12.35
N SER A 158 2.31 -14.26 12.43
CA SER A 158 3.74 -14.58 12.46
C SER A 158 4.43 -13.88 13.62
N TRP A 159 5.07 -14.67 14.50
CA TRP A 159 5.90 -14.13 15.58
C TRP A 159 7.08 -13.32 15.06
N GLU A 160 7.72 -13.78 14.00
CA GLU A 160 8.85 -13.09 13.38
C GLU A 160 8.42 -11.72 12.84
N TYR A 161 7.23 -11.64 12.18
CA TYR A 161 6.71 -10.38 11.67
C TYR A 161 6.38 -9.42 12.83
N LEU A 162 5.71 -9.90 13.87
CA LEU A 162 5.40 -9.08 15.05
C LEU A 162 6.69 -8.53 15.69
N ARG A 163 7.72 -9.35 15.86
CA ARG A 163 9.03 -8.90 16.36
C ARG A 163 9.71 -7.90 15.44
N TYR A 164 9.52 -8.02 14.13
CA TYR A 164 10.09 -7.09 13.17
C TYR A 164 9.49 -5.70 13.29
N VAL A 165 8.16 -5.60 13.46
CA VAL A 165 7.46 -4.30 13.45
C VAL A 165 7.58 -3.54 14.77
N ARG A 166 7.67 -4.19 15.92
CA ARG A 166 7.78 -3.58 17.26
C ARG A 166 8.86 -2.51 17.42
N PRO A 167 10.11 -2.75 17.05
CA PRO A 167 11.17 -1.74 17.19
C PRO A 167 11.14 -0.70 16.07
N ARG A 168 10.14 -0.75 15.20
CA ARG A 168 10.03 0.09 14.02
C ARG A 168 8.69 0.81 13.96
N PRO A 169 8.40 1.68 14.94
CA PRO A 169 7.24 2.55 14.81
C PRO A 169 7.37 3.31 13.48
N ALA A 170 6.25 3.65 12.87
CA ALA A 170 6.25 4.35 11.58
C ALA A 170 7.30 5.46 11.57
N ARG A 171 8.32 5.29 10.73
CA ARG A 171 9.40 6.26 10.58
C ARG A 171 8.83 7.60 10.16
N ARG A 172 9.55 8.68 10.43
CA ARG A 172 9.16 9.99 9.94
C ARG A 172 9.04 9.93 8.42
N TRP A 173 7.84 10.15 7.95
CA TRP A 173 7.52 10.22 6.52
C TRP A 173 7.59 11.67 6.06
N ARG A 174 8.32 11.97 4.99
CA ARG A 174 8.56 13.34 4.55
C ARG A 174 7.92 13.68 3.21
N THR A 175 7.49 12.67 2.47
CA THR A 175 6.85 12.89 1.17
C THR A 175 5.49 13.58 1.36
N PRO A 176 5.20 14.67 0.62
CA PRO A 176 3.86 15.27 0.60
C PRO A 176 2.82 14.18 0.28
N THR A 177 1.84 14.00 1.16
CA THR A 177 0.93 12.86 1.06
C THR A 177 -0.51 13.27 1.28
N ALA A 178 -1.39 12.76 0.41
CA ALA A 178 -2.82 12.75 0.62
C ALA A 178 -3.28 11.36 1.07
N ILE A 179 -4.16 11.31 2.05
CA ILE A 179 -4.76 10.08 2.59
C ILE A 179 -6.26 10.16 2.39
N LEU A 180 -6.86 9.11 1.83
CA LEU A 180 -8.30 8.86 1.89
C LEU A 180 -8.53 7.70 2.87
N TYR A 181 -9.41 7.95 3.87
CA TYR A 181 -9.71 7.00 4.93
C TYR A 181 -11.23 6.85 5.07
N GLY A 182 -11.71 5.62 5.15
CA GLY A 182 -13.11 5.33 5.41
C GLY A 182 -13.41 5.29 6.92
N ALA A 183 -14.40 6.05 7.37
CA ALA A 183 -14.74 6.11 8.79
C ALA A 183 -15.30 4.78 9.35
N ARG A 184 -15.74 3.87 8.47
CA ARG A 184 -16.21 2.52 8.80
C ARG A 184 -15.12 1.45 8.65
N ASP A 185 -13.87 1.87 8.55
CA ASP A 185 -12.74 0.96 8.48
C ASP A 185 -12.61 0.15 9.79
N HIS A 186 -12.65 -1.17 9.67
CA HIS A 186 -12.53 -2.08 10.79
C HIS A 186 -11.12 -2.67 10.97
N LEU A 187 -10.20 -2.42 10.00
CA LEU A 187 -8.82 -2.90 10.05
C LEU A 187 -7.90 -1.91 10.74
N THR A 188 -7.96 -0.64 10.35
CA THR A 188 -7.14 0.42 10.93
C THR A 188 -8.02 1.39 11.71
N ASP A 189 -7.60 1.76 12.92
CA ASP A 189 -8.37 2.67 13.76
C ASP A 189 -8.17 4.12 13.32
N ARG A 190 -9.24 4.91 13.34
CA ARG A 190 -9.27 6.32 12.92
C ARG A 190 -8.21 7.15 13.64
N GLU A 191 -8.09 7.01 14.93
CA GLU A 191 -7.13 7.74 15.76
C GLU A 191 -5.68 7.44 15.33
N THR A 192 -5.40 6.20 14.92
CA THR A 192 -4.07 5.80 14.43
C THR A 192 -3.72 6.50 13.11
N VAL A 193 -4.67 6.59 12.19
CA VAL A 193 -4.46 7.26 10.90
C VAL A 193 -4.39 8.78 11.08
N GLU A 194 -5.25 9.37 11.93
CA GLU A 194 -5.23 10.80 12.26
C GLU A 194 -3.89 11.20 12.91
N ALA A 195 -3.42 10.41 13.89
CA ALA A 195 -2.13 10.66 14.55
C ALA A 195 -0.95 10.55 13.57
N PHE A 196 -0.99 9.58 12.65
CA PHE A 196 0.01 9.48 11.58
C PHE A 196 -0.03 10.70 10.66
N ALA A 197 -1.21 11.10 10.20
CA ALA A 197 -1.38 12.23 9.31
C ALA A 197 -0.89 13.53 9.95
N ALA A 198 -1.28 13.79 11.20
CA ALA A 198 -0.87 14.98 11.96
C ALA A 198 0.64 15.04 12.16
N ARG A 199 1.26 13.91 12.57
CA ARG A 199 2.71 13.83 12.83
C ARG A 199 3.56 14.08 11.57
N ASN A 200 3.07 13.66 10.40
CA ASN A 200 3.80 13.72 9.15
C ASN A 200 3.33 14.83 8.21
N GLY A 201 2.36 15.66 8.61
CA GLY A 201 1.83 16.74 7.79
C GLY A 201 1.07 16.25 6.55
N CYS A 202 0.43 15.07 6.62
CA CYS A 202 -0.35 14.54 5.51
C CYS A 202 -1.74 15.22 5.45
N ARG A 203 -2.25 15.40 4.24
CA ARG A 203 -3.63 15.84 4.04
C ARG A 203 -4.56 14.63 4.18
N LEU A 204 -5.34 14.59 5.23
CA LEU A 204 -6.32 13.53 5.49
C LEU A 204 -7.72 13.93 5.00
N THR A 205 -8.34 13.06 4.23
CA THR A 205 -9.76 13.10 3.86
C THR A 205 -10.43 11.89 4.50
N VAL A 206 -11.46 12.13 5.31
CA VAL A 206 -12.27 11.07 5.92
C VAL A 206 -13.59 10.99 5.16
N GLU A 207 -13.92 9.82 4.64
CA GLU A 207 -15.21 9.51 4.04
C GLU A 207 -16.08 8.80 5.07
N GLU A 208 -17.13 9.46 5.56
CA GLU A 208 -17.95 8.96 6.68
C GLU A 208 -18.73 7.68 6.34
N ALA A 209 -19.08 7.46 5.06
CA ALA A 209 -19.69 6.23 4.58
C ALA A 209 -18.68 5.20 4.08
N GLY A 210 -17.39 5.55 4.02
CA GLY A 210 -16.32 4.72 3.49
C GLY A 210 -15.97 3.56 4.41
N GLU A 211 -15.73 2.41 3.82
CA GLU A 211 -15.18 1.22 4.47
C GLU A 211 -13.68 1.11 4.17
N HIS A 212 -12.98 0.13 4.75
CA HIS A 212 -11.57 -0.13 4.43
C HIS A 212 -11.37 -0.36 2.93
N TRP A 213 -12.30 -1.09 2.35
CA TRP A 213 -12.31 -1.40 0.93
C TRP A 213 -13.44 -0.60 0.24
N PHE A 214 -13.08 0.46 -0.44
CA PHE A 214 -13.98 1.30 -1.21
C PHE A 214 -14.53 0.52 -2.41
N HIS A 215 -15.74 -0.04 -2.33
CA HIS A 215 -16.27 -1.00 -3.31
C HIS A 215 -17.70 -0.71 -3.79
N THR A 216 -18.49 0.08 -3.05
CA THR A 216 -19.78 0.48 -3.56
C THR A 216 -19.63 1.55 -4.66
N PRO A 217 -20.60 1.67 -5.60
CA PRO A 217 -20.52 2.70 -6.64
C PRO A 217 -20.23 4.09 -6.08
N GLU A 218 -20.89 4.48 -4.99
CA GLU A 218 -20.73 5.78 -4.35
C GLU A 218 -19.32 5.95 -3.76
N GLN A 219 -18.81 4.91 -3.10
CA GLN A 219 -17.45 4.92 -2.55
C GLN A 219 -16.39 4.98 -3.67
N VAL A 220 -16.60 4.24 -4.76
CA VAL A 220 -15.71 4.27 -5.93
C VAL A 220 -15.71 5.65 -6.59
N ASP A 221 -16.86 6.31 -6.68
CA ASP A 221 -16.96 7.69 -7.21
C ASP A 221 -16.20 8.68 -6.32
N VAL A 222 -16.36 8.59 -5.00
CA VAL A 222 -15.61 9.43 -4.04
C VAL A 222 -14.11 9.19 -4.18
N MET A 223 -13.69 7.92 -4.25
CA MET A 223 -12.28 7.53 -4.42
C MET A 223 -11.72 8.12 -5.72
N GLY A 224 -12.41 7.96 -6.86
CA GLY A 224 -11.95 8.47 -8.16
C GLY A 224 -11.83 10.00 -8.19
N GLN A 225 -12.79 10.72 -7.58
CA GLN A 225 -12.71 12.17 -7.44
C GLN A 225 -11.54 12.60 -6.55
N TRP A 226 -11.28 11.87 -5.47
CA TRP A 226 -10.15 12.14 -4.59
C TRP A 226 -8.82 11.86 -5.30
N GLU A 227 -8.70 10.74 -6.00
CA GLU A 227 -7.52 10.38 -6.78
C GLU A 227 -7.17 11.48 -7.79
N ALA A 228 -8.13 11.91 -8.61
CA ALA A 228 -7.91 12.94 -9.62
C ALA A 228 -7.45 14.29 -9.02
N ARG A 229 -7.98 14.67 -7.85
CA ARG A 229 -7.64 15.96 -7.17
C ARG A 229 -6.30 15.92 -6.45
N CYS A 230 -5.81 14.72 -6.10
CA CYS A 230 -4.66 14.56 -5.21
C CYS A 230 -3.39 14.10 -5.91
N LEU A 231 -3.41 13.97 -7.24
CA LEU A 231 -2.21 13.66 -8.02
C LEU A 231 -1.07 14.64 -7.69
N PRO A 232 0.20 14.17 -7.56
CA PRO A 232 1.35 14.97 -7.12
C PRO A 232 1.84 15.97 -8.15
#